data_fce830fb98933f321e4d43c11d3bc09f
#
_entry.id   fce830fb98933f321e4d43c11d3bc09f
#
_cell.length_a   1.000
_cell.length_b   1.000
_cell.length_c   1.000
_cell.angle_alpha   90.00
_cell.angle_beta   90.00
_cell.angle_gamma   90.00
#
_symmetry.space_group_name_H-M   'P 1'
#
loop_
_entity.id
_entity.type
_entity.pdbx_description
1 polymer ?
#
loop_
_entity_poly.entity_id
_entity_poly.type
_entity_poly.pdbx_seq_one_letter_code
_entity_poly.pdbx_strand_id
1 'polypeptide(L)' 'MADKAELVITALQQRIGELVSSYETQVAILRAEITQLMEKERDRETAIQKYSDSLDNESN' A
#
# COMPACT_ATOMS: atom_id res chain seq x y z
N MET A 1 -6.01 -29.73 32.24
CA MET A 1 -6.70 -28.47 31.94
C MET A 1 -5.74 -27.31 32.12
N ALA A 2 -5.80 -26.33 31.22
CA ALA A 2 -5.01 -25.11 31.38
C ALA A 2 -5.50 -24.32 32.60
N ASP A 3 -4.59 -23.75 33.34
CA ASP A 3 -4.95 -22.89 34.46
C ASP A 3 -5.31 -21.48 33.97
N LYS A 4 -5.78 -20.63 34.87
CA LYS A 4 -6.21 -19.29 34.54
C LYS A 4 -5.09 -18.45 33.93
N ALA A 5 -3.88 -18.58 34.43
CA ALA A 5 -2.74 -17.83 33.93
C ALA A 5 -2.43 -18.21 32.48
N GLU A 6 -2.45 -19.49 32.16
CA GLU A 6 -2.24 -19.97 30.77
C GLU A 6 -3.32 -19.47 29.83
N LEU A 7 -4.58 -19.47 30.30
CA LEU A 7 -5.69 -18.94 29.48
C LEU A 7 -5.55 -17.45 29.22
N VAL A 8 -5.13 -16.68 30.22
CA VAL A 8 -4.87 -15.23 30.06
C VAL A 8 -3.75 -14.98 29.06
N ILE A 9 -2.65 -15.74 29.16
CA ILE A 9 -1.53 -15.61 28.23
C ILE A 9 -1.99 -15.91 26.79
N THR A 10 -2.73 -16.97 26.60
CA THR A 10 -3.26 -17.34 25.27
C THR A 10 -4.16 -16.23 24.71
N ALA A 11 -5.05 -15.69 25.54
CA ALA A 11 -5.94 -14.61 25.12
C ALA A 11 -5.16 -13.35 24.72
N LEU A 12 -4.11 -13.00 25.47
CA LEU A 12 -3.27 -11.85 25.15
C LEU A 12 -2.51 -12.06 23.84
N GLN A 13 -1.98 -13.26 23.60
CA GLN A 13 -1.29 -13.59 22.35
C GLN A 13 -2.21 -13.46 21.14
N GLN A 14 -3.44 -13.94 21.26
CA GLN A 14 -4.45 -13.82 20.21
C GLN A 14 -4.76 -12.36 19.92
N ARG A 15 -4.94 -11.56 20.97
CA ARG A 15 -5.25 -10.14 20.81
C ARG A 15 -4.10 -9.36 20.14
N ILE A 16 -2.87 -9.66 20.52
CA ILE A 16 -1.68 -9.06 19.89
C ILE A 16 -1.64 -9.43 18.42
N GLY A 17 -1.88 -10.69 18.07
CA GLY A 17 -1.93 -11.13 16.67
C GLY A 17 -2.99 -10.42 15.86
N GLU A 18 -4.18 -10.21 16.42
CA GLU A 18 -5.27 -9.49 15.77
C GLU A 18 -4.89 -8.03 15.52
N LEU A 19 -4.27 -7.35 16.49
CA LEU A 19 -3.85 -5.96 16.36
C LEU A 19 -2.76 -5.82 15.31
N VAL A 20 -1.76 -6.69 15.32
CA VAL A 20 -0.67 -6.67 14.34
C VAL A 20 -1.23 -6.91 12.94
N SER A 21 -2.13 -7.89 12.78
CA SER A 21 -2.77 -8.17 11.49
C SER A 21 -3.55 -6.96 10.98
N SER A 22 -4.27 -6.26 11.84
CA SER A 22 -5.02 -5.05 11.48
C SER A 22 -4.09 -3.95 10.99
N TYR A 23 -3.00 -3.67 11.71
CA TYR A 23 -2.03 -2.66 11.31
C TYR A 23 -1.33 -3.02 10.01
N GLU A 24 -0.94 -4.27 9.84
CA GLU A 24 -0.29 -4.74 8.61
C GLU A 24 -1.22 -4.59 7.40
N THR A 25 -2.50 -4.88 7.58
CA THR A 25 -3.50 -4.69 6.53
C THR A 25 -3.63 -3.22 6.15
N GLN A 26 -3.68 -2.32 7.13
CA GLN A 26 -3.74 -0.88 6.87
C GLN A 26 -2.49 -0.39 6.14
N VAL A 27 -1.32 -0.84 6.54
CA VAL A 27 -0.06 -0.50 5.87
C VAL A 27 -0.06 -1.00 4.43
N ALA A 28 -0.54 -2.22 4.20
CA ALA A 28 -0.61 -2.79 2.84
C ALA A 28 -1.55 -1.99 1.95
N ILE A 29 -2.71 -1.56 2.46
CA ILE A 29 -3.66 -0.72 1.73
C ILE A 29 -3.01 0.61 1.35
N LEU A 30 -2.35 1.26 2.30
CA LEU A 30 -1.69 2.55 2.06
C LEU A 30 -0.56 2.42 1.04
N ARG A 31 0.22 1.35 1.09
CA ARG A 31 1.27 1.09 0.10
C ARG A 31 0.71 0.87 -1.29
N ALA A 32 -0.42 0.15 -1.39
CA ALA A 32 -1.10 -0.04 -2.66
C ALA A 32 -1.59 1.29 -3.24
N GLU A 33 -2.15 2.16 -2.40
CA GLU A 33 -2.60 3.49 -2.83
C GLU A 33 -1.44 4.35 -3.32
N ILE A 34 -0.31 4.33 -2.61
CA ILE A 34 0.90 5.07 -3.02
C ILE A 34 1.39 4.55 -4.37
N THR A 35 1.45 3.25 -4.55
CA THR A 35 1.88 2.64 -5.82
C THR A 35 0.98 3.07 -6.97
N GLN A 36 -0.34 3.06 -6.77
CA GLN A 36 -1.29 3.51 -7.79
C GLN A 36 -1.10 4.98 -8.15
N LEU A 37 -0.87 5.84 -7.15
CA LEU A 37 -0.63 7.26 -7.40
C LEU A 37 0.67 7.49 -8.17
N MET A 38 1.71 6.73 -7.85
CA MET A 38 2.99 6.82 -8.55
C MET A 38 2.87 6.35 -10.00
N GLU A 39 2.10 5.30 -10.26
CA GLU A 39 1.84 4.80 -11.60
C GLU A 39 1.06 5.83 -12.43
N LYS A 40 0.04 6.44 -11.86
CA LYS A 40 -0.73 7.50 -12.52
C LYS A 40 0.15 8.69 -12.88
N GLU A 41 1.01 9.12 -11.98
CA GLU A 41 1.91 10.23 -12.22
C GLU A 41 2.91 9.91 -13.33
N ARG A 42 3.46 8.71 -13.32
CA ARG A 42 4.37 8.26 -14.39
C ARG A 42 3.67 8.22 -15.74
N ASP A 43 2.44 7.70 -15.80
CA ASP A 43 1.67 7.63 -17.05
C ASP A 43 1.34 9.02 -17.56
N ARG A 44 1.02 9.94 -16.67
CA ARG A 44 0.78 11.34 -17.02
C ARG A 44 2.03 12.00 -17.59
N GLU A 45 3.18 11.81 -16.97
CA GLU A 45 4.46 12.34 -17.46
C GLU A 45 4.80 11.78 -18.82
N THR A 46 4.56 10.49 -19.04
CA THR A 46 4.79 9.84 -20.33
C THR A 46 3.88 10.43 -21.41
N ALA A 47 2.61 10.66 -21.11
CA ALA A 47 1.67 11.25 -22.05
C ALA A 47 2.07 12.68 -22.41
N ILE A 48 2.49 13.47 -21.42
CA ILE A 48 2.96 14.84 -21.64
C ILE A 48 4.20 14.84 -22.55
N GLN A 49 5.14 13.93 -22.30
CA GLN A 49 6.37 13.83 -23.09
C GLN A 49 6.06 13.45 -24.54
N LYS A 50 5.15 12.51 -24.75
CA LYS A 50 4.74 12.11 -26.10
C LYS A 50 4.08 13.26 -26.86
N TYR A 51 3.25 14.03 -26.17
CA TYR A 51 2.61 15.19 -26.76
C TYR A 51 3.64 16.26 -27.12
N SER A 52 4.58 16.53 -26.25
CA SER A 52 5.66 17.48 -26.50
C SER A 52 6.52 17.06 -27.70
N ASP A 53 6.87 15.77 -27.76
CA ASP A 53 7.64 15.24 -28.89
C ASP A 53 6.88 15.36 -30.22
N SER A 54 5.57 15.12 -30.18
CA SER A 54 4.69 15.26 -31.33
C SER A 54 4.65 16.70 -31.86
N LEU A 55 4.57 17.68 -30.95
CA LEU A 55 4.60 19.10 -31.31
C LEU A 55 5.95 19.51 -31.94
N ASP A 56 7.06 19.02 -31.38
CA ASP A 56 8.38 19.30 -31.91
C ASP A 56 8.53 18.76 -33.34
N ASN A 57 8.01 17.56 -33.61
CA ASN A 57 8.03 16.96 -34.92
C ASN A 57 7.17 17.75 -35.95
N GLU A 58 6.04 18.30 -35.50
CA GLU A 58 5.16 19.10 -36.35
C GLU A 58 5.76 20.46 -36.70
N SER A 59 6.57 21.02 -35.77
CA SER A 59 7.17 22.32 -35.98
C SER A 59 8.39 22.29 -36.89
N ASN A 60 8.87 21.10 -37.20
CA ASN A 60 9.97 20.88 -38.14
C ASN A 60 9.44 20.52 -39.53
#